data_e38da18661fe452dc3ef934380d3a243
#
_entry.id   e38da18661fe452dc3ef934380d3a243
#
_cell.length_a   1.000
_cell.length_b   1.000
_cell.length_c   1.000
_cell.angle_alpha   90.00
_cell.angle_beta   90.00
_cell.angle_gamma   90.00
#
_symmetry.space_group_name_H-M   'P 1'
#
loop_
_entity.id
_entity.type
_entity.pdbx_description
1 polymer ?
#
loop_
_entity_poly.entity_id
_entity_poly.type
_entity_poly.pdbx_seq_one_letter_code
_entity_poly.pdbx_strand_id
1 'polypeptide(L)'
;DPEHVVLAKSGATAIAKWREVNYLIPNTVTSYSLNYQLEDVSASERFEPEFVYGRARLDLSGASLSRAKLPGVDLANDELAGIDLTNSNLRMAEFQGSNLHSAHLSRSNLVHANFSRANLSSCYLTRSNLSMSTFSSANLAGADLSSSDLSFANLEGANLSRANLSAANLTGASLNGASLRNATLFGTTLKQADLTGADLRGANIIKAELESAAFFEAVFGMSTFVNCDLSSAIALDFSKHTGPSTIGLDTIVKSGGLLPAKFLLDAGVPELLVSAQDSVIGVRRKYPSVLTIGSKQDTVLARRLENSLREAHISCWSFAADDEAWVQSSETIQGHTDYFDRLVLICTESCLQSTEARRRLAEVTGTKDEAALRNITTLAVGSLFDESGDELCTLLKQGNVVDFHGWEDLRVFEGAVASLIDILTGITD
;
A
#
# COMPACT_ATOMS: atom_id res chain seq x y z
N ASP A 1 0.38 7.34 33.79
CA ASP A 1 -0.16 7.99 35.00
C ASP A 1 -1.69 8.06 34.90
N PRO A 2 -2.47 7.51 35.89
CA PRO A 2 -3.94 7.50 35.87
C PRO A 2 -4.57 8.90 35.80
N GLU A 3 -3.98 9.87 36.48
CA GLU A 3 -4.50 11.26 36.50
C GLU A 3 -4.35 11.91 35.11
N HIS A 4 -3.24 11.70 34.43
CA HIS A 4 -3.02 12.16 33.07
C HIS A 4 -4.01 11.50 32.07
N VAL A 5 -4.40 10.25 32.31
CA VAL A 5 -5.40 9.57 31.48
C VAL A 5 -6.78 10.20 31.66
N VAL A 6 -7.18 10.54 32.91
CA VAL A 6 -8.44 11.26 33.19
C VAL A 6 -8.42 12.63 32.52
N LEU A 7 -7.32 13.35 32.62
CA LEU A 7 -7.12 14.63 31.98
C LEU A 7 -7.27 14.53 30.45
N ALA A 8 -6.62 13.56 29.83
CA ALA A 8 -6.69 13.35 28.39
C ALA A 8 -8.12 12.99 27.92
N LYS A 9 -8.87 12.22 28.70
CA LYS A 9 -10.29 11.94 28.44
C LYS A 9 -11.18 13.18 28.53
N SER A 10 -10.77 14.19 29.30
CA SER A 10 -11.47 15.47 29.40
C SER A 10 -11.24 16.40 28.18
N GLY A 11 -10.33 16.04 27.27
CA GLY A 11 -10.15 16.68 25.98
C GLY A 11 -9.00 17.68 25.89
N ALA A 12 -8.77 18.19 24.70
CA ALA A 12 -7.61 19.05 24.39
C ALA A 12 -7.56 20.34 25.24
N THR A 13 -8.72 20.95 25.49
CA THR A 13 -8.80 22.17 26.31
C THR A 13 -8.38 21.93 27.78
N ALA A 14 -8.72 20.74 28.34
CA ALA A 14 -8.33 20.39 29.70
C ALA A 14 -6.80 20.19 29.78
N ILE A 15 -6.20 19.54 28.78
CA ILE A 15 -4.74 19.38 28.68
C ILE A 15 -4.06 20.75 28.59
N ALA A 16 -4.58 21.67 27.74
CA ALA A 16 -4.01 23.00 27.59
C ALA A 16 -4.01 23.76 28.93
N LYS A 17 -5.15 23.79 29.63
CA LYS A 17 -5.26 24.44 30.94
C LYS A 17 -4.33 23.82 31.99
N TRP A 18 -4.23 22.48 32.01
CA TRP A 18 -3.31 21.79 32.91
C TRP A 18 -1.86 22.19 32.64
N ARG A 19 -1.47 22.33 31.36
CA ARG A 19 -0.13 22.79 31.00
C ARG A 19 0.15 24.23 31.38
N GLU A 20 -0.81 25.13 31.26
CA GLU A 20 -0.68 26.53 31.70
C GLU A 20 -0.31 26.59 33.19
N VAL A 21 -0.97 25.78 34.01
CA VAL A 21 -0.70 25.73 35.48
C VAL A 21 0.63 25.05 35.81
N ASN A 22 0.98 23.98 35.07
CA ASN A 22 2.14 23.14 35.36
C ASN A 22 3.41 23.53 34.57
N TYR A 23 3.34 24.58 33.75
CA TYR A 23 4.47 25.05 32.94
C TYR A 23 5.68 25.51 33.81
N LEU A 24 5.43 25.93 35.03
CA LEU A 24 6.42 26.50 35.96
C LEU A 24 7.02 25.47 36.92
N ILE A 25 6.65 24.18 36.83
CA ILE A 25 7.19 23.15 37.73
C ILE A 25 8.49 22.57 37.15
N PRO A 26 9.63 22.67 37.86
CA PRO A 26 10.87 22.05 37.41
C PRO A 26 10.73 20.54 37.31
N ASN A 27 11.39 19.91 36.28
CA ASN A 27 11.40 18.47 36.01
C ASN A 27 11.92 17.57 37.16
N THR A 28 12.18 18.07 38.36
CA THR A 28 12.75 17.33 39.48
C THR A 28 11.73 16.85 40.52
N VAL A 29 10.44 17.12 40.30
CA VAL A 29 9.43 16.69 41.28
C VAL A 29 8.50 15.66 40.62
N THR A 30 8.96 14.41 40.58
CA THR A 30 8.12 13.24 40.39
C THR A 30 7.28 13.05 41.66
N SER A 31 5.96 13.06 41.49
CA SER A 31 4.94 12.78 42.50
C SER A 31 4.62 13.92 43.52
N TYR A 32 3.76 14.83 43.09
CA TYR A 32 2.83 15.47 44.00
C TYR A 32 1.40 15.16 43.55
N SER A 33 0.64 14.54 44.47
CA SER A 33 -0.79 14.28 44.29
C SER A 33 -1.52 15.60 44.05
N LEU A 34 -2.38 15.65 43.03
CA LEU A 34 -3.29 16.74 42.67
C LEU A 34 -4.39 16.94 43.76
N ASN A 35 -3.98 17.13 45.02
CA ASN A 35 -4.89 17.47 46.12
C ASN A 35 -4.78 18.95 46.53
N TYR A 36 -4.44 19.84 45.63
CA TYR A 36 -4.51 21.26 45.91
C TYR A 36 -5.78 21.87 45.34
N GLN A 37 -6.73 22.13 46.19
CA GLN A 37 -7.76 23.12 45.96
C GLN A 37 -7.08 24.46 45.69
N LEU A 38 -7.44 25.13 44.55
CA LEU A 38 -6.81 26.32 43.99
C LEU A 38 -6.95 27.59 44.85
N GLU A 39 -7.12 27.52 46.15
CA GLU A 39 -7.50 28.71 46.92
C GLU A 39 -6.45 29.28 47.90
N ASP A 40 -5.31 28.68 48.16
CA ASP A 40 -4.40 29.28 49.14
C ASP A 40 -2.90 29.09 48.87
N VAL A 41 -2.35 29.78 47.83
CA VAL A 41 -0.89 30.00 47.78
C VAL A 41 -0.61 31.50 47.66
N SER A 42 -0.17 32.11 48.75
CA SER A 42 0.21 33.51 48.77
C SER A 42 1.48 33.76 47.92
N ALA A 43 1.52 34.89 47.25
CA ALA A 43 2.56 35.30 46.33
C ALA A 43 3.98 35.48 46.94
N SER A 44 4.15 35.17 48.22
CA SER A 44 5.41 35.38 48.97
C SER A 44 6.30 34.15 49.10
N GLU A 45 5.89 32.95 48.65
CA GLU A 45 6.69 31.74 48.69
C GLU A 45 7.24 31.31 47.30
N ARG A 46 7.51 32.26 46.44
CA ARG A 46 8.19 31.99 45.18
C ARG A 46 9.67 31.81 45.43
N PHE A 47 10.11 30.57 45.57
CA PHE A 47 11.50 30.21 45.38
C PHE A 47 11.88 30.50 43.93
N GLU A 48 12.92 31.31 43.67
CA GLU A 48 13.55 31.44 42.38
C GLU A 48 14.66 30.36 42.27
N PRO A 49 14.40 29.18 41.70
CA PRO A 49 15.49 28.31 41.28
C PRO A 49 15.96 28.73 39.89
N GLU A 50 17.24 28.53 39.59
CA GLU A 50 17.79 28.66 38.24
C GLU A 50 16.94 27.83 37.29
N PHE A 51 16.12 28.51 36.47
CA PHE A 51 15.11 27.88 35.63
C PHE A 51 15.74 27.19 34.42
N VAL A 52 15.82 25.90 34.42
CA VAL A 52 15.77 25.12 33.18
C VAL A 52 14.28 25.03 32.79
N TYR A 53 13.85 25.85 31.86
CA TYR A 53 12.49 25.86 31.34
C TYR A 53 12.15 24.48 30.78
N GLY A 54 11.47 23.66 31.54
CA GLY A 54 10.98 22.34 31.15
C GLY A 54 9.45 22.34 31.09
N ARG A 55 8.92 22.05 29.92
CA ARG A 55 7.48 21.80 29.76
C ARG A 55 7.10 20.55 30.57
N ALA A 56 6.00 20.62 31.34
CA ALA A 56 5.46 19.46 32.02
C ALA A 56 5.06 18.37 31.01
N ARG A 57 5.54 17.17 31.23
CA ARG A 57 5.26 16.01 30.38
C ARG A 57 4.08 15.23 30.90
N LEU A 58 3.21 14.78 29.99
CA LEU A 58 2.18 13.79 30.28
C LEU A 58 2.76 12.40 30.09
N ASP A 59 2.47 11.50 31.01
CA ASP A 59 2.67 10.07 30.83
C ASP A 59 1.32 9.42 30.57
N LEU A 60 1.09 9.06 29.32
CA LEU A 60 -0.10 8.37 28.82
C LEU A 60 0.25 6.98 28.28
N SER A 61 1.41 6.44 28.68
CA SER A 61 1.88 5.13 28.22
C SER A 61 0.83 4.05 28.48
N GLY A 62 0.51 3.27 27.43
CA GLY A 62 -0.49 2.21 27.51
C GLY A 62 -1.93 2.68 27.76
N ALA A 63 -2.20 3.99 27.77
CA ALA A 63 -3.55 4.50 28.00
C ALA A 63 -4.51 4.12 26.87
N SER A 64 -5.76 3.78 27.20
CA SER A 64 -6.82 3.54 26.22
C SER A 64 -7.63 4.82 26.00
N LEU A 65 -7.41 5.46 24.87
CA LEU A 65 -8.06 6.67 24.38
C LEU A 65 -8.68 6.46 22.99
N SER A 66 -9.06 5.22 22.66
CA SER A 66 -9.68 4.93 21.37
C SER A 66 -10.96 5.75 21.16
N ARG A 67 -11.18 6.19 19.90
CA ARG A 67 -12.29 7.07 19.50
C ARG A 67 -12.26 8.46 20.16
N ALA A 68 -11.11 8.88 20.67
CA ALA A 68 -10.97 10.20 21.27
C ALA A 68 -11.19 11.32 20.26
N LYS A 69 -11.76 12.43 20.70
CA LYS A 69 -11.93 13.65 19.91
C LYS A 69 -10.97 14.72 20.46
N LEU A 70 -9.75 14.74 19.95
CA LEU A 70 -8.65 15.57 20.44
C LEU A 70 -8.01 16.40 19.30
N PRO A 71 -8.81 17.12 18.46
CA PRO A 71 -8.22 17.95 17.41
C PRO A 71 -7.39 19.08 18.03
N GLY A 72 -6.22 19.34 17.46
CA GLY A 72 -5.28 20.36 17.93
C GLY A 72 -4.71 20.10 19.33
N VAL A 73 -4.80 18.84 19.84
CA VAL A 73 -4.23 18.53 21.14
C VAL A 73 -2.72 18.67 21.08
N ASP A 74 -2.15 19.26 22.11
CA ASP A 74 -0.71 19.38 22.28
C ASP A 74 -0.19 18.25 23.18
N LEU A 75 0.44 17.25 22.57
CA LEU A 75 1.07 16.10 23.19
C LEU A 75 2.59 16.04 22.86
N ALA A 76 3.17 17.19 22.50
CA ALA A 76 4.58 17.26 22.16
C ALA A 76 5.48 16.92 23.35
N ASN A 77 6.56 16.15 23.09
CA ASN A 77 7.52 15.67 24.08
C ASN A 77 6.92 14.80 25.21
N ASP A 78 5.73 14.24 25.05
CA ASP A 78 5.07 13.40 26.03
C ASP A 78 5.43 11.91 25.88
N GLU A 79 5.19 11.12 26.96
CA GLU A 79 5.34 9.67 26.95
C GLU A 79 4.00 9.02 26.57
N LEU A 80 3.97 8.46 25.37
CA LEU A 80 2.78 7.91 24.74
C LEU A 80 3.00 6.46 24.25
N ALA A 81 4.04 5.79 24.78
CA ALA A 81 4.39 4.44 24.34
C ALA A 81 3.23 3.47 24.55
N GLY A 82 2.85 2.74 23.51
CA GLY A 82 1.74 1.78 23.54
C GLY A 82 0.35 2.40 23.76
N ILE A 83 0.20 3.71 23.63
CA ILE A 83 -1.12 4.37 23.74
C ILE A 83 -2.08 3.85 22.66
N ASP A 84 -3.35 3.62 23.03
CA ASP A 84 -4.40 3.31 22.07
C ASP A 84 -5.20 4.56 21.74
N LEU A 85 -4.98 5.08 20.54
CA LEU A 85 -5.67 6.20 19.92
C LEU A 85 -6.41 5.75 18.65
N THR A 86 -6.77 4.48 18.53
CA THR A 86 -7.45 3.95 17.34
C THR A 86 -8.79 4.66 17.08
N ASN A 87 -9.10 4.88 15.79
CA ASN A 87 -10.33 5.54 15.35
C ASN A 87 -10.54 6.97 15.92
N SER A 88 -9.48 7.67 16.33
CA SER A 88 -9.55 8.97 16.98
C SER A 88 -9.48 10.13 15.98
N ASN A 89 -10.04 11.27 16.36
CA ASN A 89 -9.85 12.52 15.65
C ASN A 89 -8.72 13.33 16.32
N LEU A 90 -7.57 13.34 15.65
CA LEU A 90 -6.32 13.95 16.08
C LEU A 90 -5.82 14.97 15.04
N ARG A 91 -6.76 15.52 14.27
CA ARG A 91 -6.43 16.54 13.27
C ARG A 91 -5.67 17.69 13.91
N MET A 92 -4.55 18.11 13.28
CA MET A 92 -3.68 19.19 13.76
C MET A 92 -3.10 18.95 15.17
N ALA A 93 -3.03 17.69 15.63
CA ALA A 93 -2.44 17.36 16.93
C ALA A 93 -0.91 17.52 16.87
N GLU A 94 -0.33 17.99 17.98
CA GLU A 94 1.11 18.18 18.14
C GLU A 94 1.71 17.01 18.90
N PHE A 95 2.52 16.21 18.21
CA PHE A 95 3.27 15.07 18.77
C PHE A 95 4.79 15.27 18.63
N GLN A 96 5.24 16.48 18.37
CA GLN A 96 6.66 16.75 18.16
C GLN A 96 7.51 16.24 19.32
N GLY A 97 8.53 15.41 19.02
CA GLY A 97 9.46 14.86 20.01
C GLY A 97 8.86 13.88 21.01
N SER A 98 7.57 13.50 20.86
CA SER A 98 6.91 12.53 21.76
C SER A 98 7.39 11.09 21.53
N ASN A 99 7.26 10.26 22.54
CA ASN A 99 7.52 8.83 22.47
C ASN A 99 6.23 8.06 22.19
N LEU A 100 6.00 7.68 20.94
CA LEU A 100 4.86 6.91 20.43
C LEU A 100 5.25 5.46 20.10
N HIS A 101 6.35 4.95 20.66
CA HIS A 101 6.78 3.58 20.40
C HIS A 101 5.63 2.59 20.60
N SER A 102 5.39 1.72 19.62
CA SER A 102 4.31 0.72 19.63
C SER A 102 2.90 1.29 19.85
N ALA A 103 2.66 2.58 19.61
CA ALA A 103 1.33 3.20 19.73
C ALA A 103 0.36 2.68 18.66
N HIS A 104 -0.92 2.62 19.02
CA HIS A 104 -2.01 2.21 18.14
C HIS A 104 -2.77 3.44 17.66
N LEU A 105 -2.58 3.84 16.42
CA LEU A 105 -3.17 5.00 15.76
C LEU A 105 -4.00 4.62 14.53
N SER A 106 -4.30 3.33 14.35
CA SER A 106 -5.00 2.84 13.17
C SER A 106 -6.37 3.48 12.97
N ARG A 107 -6.72 3.78 11.71
CA ARG A 107 -8.00 4.40 11.31
C ARG A 107 -8.26 5.77 11.94
N SER A 108 -7.23 6.49 12.35
CA SER A 108 -7.35 7.81 12.95
C SER A 108 -7.24 8.92 11.92
N ASN A 109 -7.88 10.03 12.18
CA ASN A 109 -7.73 11.25 11.41
C ASN A 109 -6.60 12.10 12.00
N LEU A 110 -5.47 12.13 11.31
CA LEU A 110 -4.21 12.78 11.69
C LEU A 110 -3.80 13.86 10.67
N VAL A 111 -4.76 14.37 9.91
CA VAL A 111 -4.53 15.41 8.90
C VAL A 111 -3.86 16.63 9.56
N HIS A 112 -2.75 17.10 8.96
CA HIS A 112 -1.92 18.19 9.49
C HIS A 112 -1.31 17.94 10.88
N ALA A 113 -1.27 16.71 11.38
CA ALA A 113 -0.60 16.42 12.65
C ALA A 113 0.92 16.58 12.52
N ASN A 114 1.57 17.00 13.60
CA ASN A 114 3.01 17.22 13.64
C ASN A 114 3.69 16.14 14.49
N PHE A 115 4.42 15.24 13.83
CA PHE A 115 5.23 14.17 14.42
C PHE A 115 6.72 14.43 14.30
N SER A 116 7.15 15.68 14.05
CA SER A 116 8.57 15.98 13.87
C SER A 116 9.40 15.48 15.04
N ARG A 117 10.48 14.74 14.76
CA ARG A 117 11.39 14.13 15.75
C ARG A 117 10.71 13.19 16.75
N ALA A 118 9.45 12.76 16.54
CA ALA A 118 8.79 11.80 17.39
C ALA A 118 9.33 10.38 17.16
N ASN A 119 9.26 9.55 18.20
CA ASN A 119 9.56 8.12 18.09
C ASN A 119 8.27 7.34 17.85
N LEU A 120 8.02 6.94 16.59
CA LEU A 120 6.89 6.12 16.16
C LEU A 120 7.35 4.69 15.79
N SER A 121 8.49 4.25 16.30
CA SER A 121 8.98 2.91 15.97
C SER A 121 7.97 1.82 16.36
N SER A 122 7.78 0.85 15.44
CA SER A 122 6.82 -0.25 15.61
C SER A 122 5.37 0.18 15.87
N CYS A 123 4.97 1.40 15.55
CA CYS A 123 3.59 1.85 15.72
C CYS A 123 2.67 1.32 14.62
N TYR A 124 1.37 1.31 14.91
CA TYR A 124 0.31 0.88 14.01
C TYR A 124 -0.47 2.10 13.51
N LEU A 125 -0.31 2.44 12.24
CA LEU A 125 -0.95 3.57 11.55
C LEU A 125 -1.82 3.11 10.36
N THR A 126 -2.23 1.85 10.35
CA THR A 126 -2.95 1.25 9.23
C THR A 126 -4.27 1.99 8.95
N ARG A 127 -4.53 2.28 7.66
CA ARG A 127 -5.76 2.95 7.21
C ARG A 127 -6.01 4.32 7.87
N SER A 128 -4.97 5.00 8.35
CA SER A 128 -5.08 6.35 8.93
C SER A 128 -4.97 7.41 7.86
N ASN A 129 -5.63 8.55 8.09
CA ASN A 129 -5.44 9.72 7.25
C ASN A 129 -4.35 10.62 7.86
N LEU A 130 -3.19 10.62 7.22
CA LEU A 130 -1.98 11.35 7.58
C LEU A 130 -1.65 12.44 6.53
N SER A 131 -2.63 12.80 5.68
CA SER A 131 -2.37 13.76 4.62
C SER A 131 -1.91 15.10 5.20
N MET A 132 -0.91 15.69 4.52
CA MET A 132 -0.30 16.97 4.91
C MET A 132 0.31 16.98 6.33
N SER A 133 0.56 15.82 6.95
CA SER A 133 1.22 15.72 8.25
C SER A 133 2.74 15.89 8.11
N THR A 134 3.40 16.19 9.22
CA THR A 134 4.85 16.39 9.26
C THR A 134 5.51 15.32 10.11
N PHE A 135 6.48 14.60 9.50
CA PHE A 135 7.31 13.56 10.11
C PHE A 135 8.80 13.88 10.01
N SER A 136 9.17 15.14 9.84
CA SER A 136 10.59 15.52 9.65
C SER A 136 11.45 14.95 10.77
N SER A 137 12.48 14.16 10.39
CA SER A 137 13.39 13.47 11.30
C SER A 137 12.70 12.54 12.31
N ALA A 138 11.46 12.08 12.07
CA ALA A 138 10.78 11.12 12.93
C ALA A 138 11.33 9.70 12.75
N ASN A 139 11.25 8.89 13.81
CA ASN A 139 11.61 7.48 13.75
C ASN A 139 10.34 6.61 13.56
N LEU A 140 10.14 6.11 12.36
CA LEU A 140 9.05 5.22 11.95
C LEU A 140 9.57 3.78 11.68
N ALA A 141 10.74 3.42 12.23
CA ALA A 141 11.33 2.11 11.98
C ALA A 141 10.39 0.97 12.36
N GLY A 142 10.11 0.08 11.41
CA GLY A 142 9.19 -1.05 11.62
C GLY A 142 7.72 -0.67 11.81
N ALA A 143 7.33 0.57 11.56
CA ALA A 143 5.93 0.99 11.65
C ALA A 143 5.07 0.35 10.56
N ASP A 144 3.81 0.07 10.88
CA ASP A 144 2.81 -0.38 9.90
C ASP A 144 1.93 0.80 9.45
N LEU A 145 2.21 1.27 8.25
CA LEU A 145 1.52 2.36 7.56
C LEU A 145 0.64 1.86 6.41
N SER A 146 0.36 0.55 6.38
CA SER A 146 -0.36 -0.04 5.25
C SER A 146 -1.74 0.58 5.04
N SER A 147 -2.07 0.83 3.78
CA SER A 147 -3.33 1.46 3.36
C SER A 147 -3.59 2.85 3.97
N SER A 148 -2.58 3.54 4.49
CA SER A 148 -2.73 4.91 5.02
C SER A 148 -2.61 5.95 3.91
N ASP A 149 -3.19 7.13 4.14
CA ASP A 149 -3.05 8.29 3.27
C ASP A 149 -1.99 9.23 3.84
N LEU A 150 -0.83 9.29 3.19
CA LEU A 150 0.31 10.17 3.49
C LEU A 150 0.50 11.21 2.38
N SER A 151 -0.55 11.48 1.59
CA SER A 151 -0.46 12.44 0.49
C SER A 151 0.00 13.81 1.00
N PHE A 152 0.99 14.37 0.31
CA PHE A 152 1.62 15.65 0.65
C PHE A 152 2.24 15.71 2.08
N ALA A 153 2.50 14.57 2.70
CA ALA A 153 3.19 14.54 3.99
C ALA A 153 4.67 14.92 3.83
N ASN A 154 5.23 15.56 4.86
CA ASN A 154 6.65 15.84 4.94
C ASN A 154 7.35 14.76 5.77
N LEU A 155 8.11 13.88 5.10
CA LEU A 155 8.89 12.78 5.67
C LEU A 155 10.40 13.03 5.54
N GLU A 156 10.83 14.28 5.40
CA GLU A 156 12.23 14.67 5.24
C GLU A 156 13.10 14.12 6.38
N GLY A 157 14.14 13.36 6.03
CA GLY A 157 15.04 12.73 6.97
C GLY A 157 14.41 11.71 7.91
N ALA A 158 13.16 11.28 7.68
CA ALA A 158 12.50 10.29 8.51
C ALA A 158 13.13 8.89 8.37
N ASN A 159 13.14 8.13 9.44
CA ASN A 159 13.56 6.73 9.43
C ASN A 159 12.37 5.80 9.25
N LEU A 160 12.15 5.33 8.03
CA LEU A 160 11.13 4.35 7.64
C LEU A 160 11.73 2.94 7.43
N SER A 161 12.90 2.67 8.01
CA SER A 161 13.56 1.37 7.83
C SER A 161 12.65 0.23 8.29
N ARG A 162 12.44 -0.78 7.43
CA ARG A 162 11.56 -1.93 7.67
C ARG A 162 10.08 -1.57 7.86
N ALA A 163 9.67 -0.34 7.55
CA ALA A 163 8.26 0.03 7.60
C ALA A 163 7.44 -0.70 6.52
N ASN A 164 6.19 -0.99 6.83
CA ASN A 164 5.22 -1.52 5.88
C ASN A 164 4.40 -0.36 5.31
N LEU A 165 4.61 -0.02 4.05
CA LEU A 165 3.91 1.01 3.29
C LEU A 165 2.98 0.41 2.22
N SER A 166 2.63 -0.89 2.33
CA SER A 166 1.80 -1.56 1.33
C SER A 166 0.47 -0.82 1.13
N ALA A 167 0.14 -0.56 -0.13
CA ALA A 167 -1.06 0.16 -0.53
C ALA A 167 -1.23 1.56 0.13
N ALA A 168 -0.16 2.16 0.66
CA ALA A 168 -0.19 3.53 1.17
C ALA A 168 -0.17 4.55 0.02
N ASN A 169 -0.83 5.69 0.23
CA ASN A 169 -0.79 6.81 -0.70
C ASN A 169 0.24 7.85 -0.23
N LEU A 170 1.34 7.97 -0.97
CA LEU A 170 2.41 8.95 -0.76
C LEU A 170 2.48 9.98 -1.91
N THR A 171 1.36 10.22 -2.60
CA THR A 171 1.30 11.19 -3.69
C THR A 171 1.80 12.56 -3.23
N GLY A 172 2.81 13.11 -3.91
CA GLY A 172 3.39 14.43 -3.59
C GLY A 172 4.09 14.51 -2.22
N ALA A 173 4.35 13.39 -1.56
CA ALA A 173 5.07 13.40 -0.27
C ALA A 173 6.55 13.76 -0.47
N SER A 174 7.13 14.48 0.49
CA SER A 174 8.58 14.73 0.55
C SER A 174 9.26 13.63 1.38
N LEU A 175 10.08 12.82 0.72
CA LEU A 175 10.91 11.77 1.32
C LEU A 175 12.40 12.10 1.21
N ASN A 176 12.74 13.38 1.05
CA ASN A 176 14.11 13.84 0.87
C ASN A 176 15.03 13.36 2.03
N GLY A 177 16.07 12.62 1.69
CA GLY A 177 17.00 12.06 2.67
C GLY A 177 16.41 11.03 3.64
N ALA A 178 15.17 10.55 3.42
CA ALA A 178 14.55 9.55 4.27
C ALA A 178 15.22 8.17 4.13
N SER A 179 15.21 7.38 5.20
CA SER A 179 15.65 5.98 5.16
C SER A 179 14.47 5.04 4.96
N LEU A 180 14.43 4.40 3.80
CA LEU A 180 13.45 3.36 3.42
C LEU A 180 14.11 1.96 3.36
N ARG A 181 15.20 1.75 4.12
CA ARG A 181 15.96 0.49 4.09
C ARG A 181 15.07 -0.68 4.48
N ASN A 182 15.02 -1.70 3.59
CA ASN A 182 14.21 -2.90 3.77
C ASN A 182 12.70 -2.59 3.95
N ALA A 183 12.20 -1.44 3.55
CA ALA A 183 10.78 -1.11 3.58
C ALA A 183 10.01 -1.91 2.53
N THR A 184 8.74 -2.17 2.83
CA THR A 184 7.81 -2.82 1.89
C THR A 184 6.92 -1.76 1.25
N LEU A 185 7.02 -1.65 -0.09
CA LEU A 185 6.32 -0.67 -0.93
C LEU A 185 5.41 -1.38 -1.95
N PHE A 186 4.71 -2.44 -1.51
CA PHE A 186 3.81 -3.19 -2.38
C PHE A 186 2.55 -2.38 -2.70
N GLY A 187 2.31 -2.09 -3.98
CA GLY A 187 1.14 -1.34 -4.42
C GLY A 187 1.07 0.10 -3.87
N THR A 188 2.19 0.64 -3.44
CA THR A 188 2.28 2.00 -2.89
C THR A 188 2.17 3.03 -4.01
N THR A 189 1.38 4.08 -3.82
CA THR A 189 1.33 5.22 -4.72
C THR A 189 2.39 6.25 -4.31
N LEU A 190 3.38 6.48 -5.18
CA LEU A 190 4.49 7.44 -5.01
C LEU A 190 4.47 8.50 -6.12
N LYS A 191 3.32 8.76 -6.74
CA LYS A 191 3.21 9.77 -7.79
C LYS A 191 3.70 11.13 -7.30
N GLN A 192 4.61 11.75 -8.06
CA GLN A 192 5.17 13.07 -7.74
C GLN A 192 5.86 13.14 -6.36
N ALA A 193 6.20 12.00 -5.75
CA ALA A 193 6.95 11.99 -4.49
C ALA A 193 8.41 12.38 -4.73
N ASP A 194 8.97 13.14 -3.79
CA ASP A 194 10.40 13.50 -3.81
C ASP A 194 11.21 12.53 -2.96
N LEU A 195 11.95 11.62 -3.62
CA LEU A 195 12.86 10.65 -3.01
C LEU A 195 14.33 11.08 -3.17
N THR A 196 14.58 12.36 -3.35
CA THR A 196 15.95 12.90 -3.48
C THR A 196 16.80 12.50 -2.27
N GLY A 197 17.93 11.84 -2.53
CA GLY A 197 18.86 11.37 -1.48
C GLY A 197 18.31 10.28 -0.55
N ALA A 198 17.11 9.73 -0.82
CA ALA A 198 16.51 8.68 0.01
C ALA A 198 17.32 7.37 -0.08
N ASP A 199 17.42 6.65 1.04
CA ASP A 199 18.08 5.36 1.13
C ASP A 199 17.05 4.22 0.97
N LEU A 200 17.01 3.63 -0.22
CA LEU A 200 16.08 2.57 -0.62
C LEU A 200 16.73 1.17 -0.64
N ARG A 201 17.89 1.00 0.01
CA ARG A 201 18.60 -0.29 0.00
C ARG A 201 17.76 -1.40 0.63
N GLY A 202 17.61 -2.51 -0.09
CA GLY A 202 16.78 -3.64 0.32
C GLY A 202 15.27 -3.38 0.27
N ALA A 203 14.83 -2.22 -0.23
CA ALA A 203 13.41 -1.93 -0.35
C ALA A 203 12.72 -2.82 -1.39
N ASN A 204 11.51 -3.27 -1.08
CA ASN A 204 10.66 -4.04 -1.98
C ASN A 204 9.66 -3.12 -2.67
N ILE A 205 9.96 -2.74 -3.90
CA ILE A 205 9.17 -1.82 -4.73
C ILE A 205 8.43 -2.66 -5.76
N ILE A 206 7.28 -3.18 -5.37
CA ILE A 206 6.49 -4.10 -6.19
C ILE A 206 5.15 -3.46 -6.51
N LYS A 207 4.79 -3.35 -7.79
CA LYS A 207 3.56 -2.71 -8.26
C LYS A 207 3.38 -1.26 -7.76
N ALA A 208 4.44 -0.58 -7.41
CA ALA A 208 4.35 0.80 -6.98
C ALA A 208 4.06 1.72 -8.19
N GLU A 209 3.26 2.75 -7.95
CA GLU A 209 2.98 3.82 -8.91
C GLU A 209 4.00 4.93 -8.73
N LEU A 210 4.89 5.11 -9.72
CA LEU A 210 6.08 5.95 -9.63
C LEU A 210 6.07 7.11 -10.63
N GLU A 211 4.89 7.46 -11.15
CA GLU A 211 4.71 8.55 -12.10
C GLU A 211 5.27 9.87 -11.55
N SER A 212 6.26 10.43 -12.25
CA SER A 212 6.96 11.67 -11.88
C SER A 212 7.61 11.64 -10.49
N ALA A 213 7.89 10.46 -9.92
CA ALA A 213 8.67 10.35 -8.70
C ALA A 213 10.15 10.74 -8.96
N ALA A 214 10.74 11.55 -8.08
CA ALA A 214 12.11 12.03 -8.22
C ALA A 214 13.10 11.19 -7.42
N PHE A 215 14.17 10.71 -8.10
CA PHE A 215 15.21 9.83 -7.51
C PHE A 215 16.61 10.43 -7.56
N PHE A 216 16.74 11.74 -7.64
CA PHE A 216 18.05 12.39 -7.65
C PHE A 216 18.86 11.98 -6.41
N GLU A 217 20.06 11.42 -6.61
CA GLU A 217 20.94 10.88 -5.55
C GLU A 217 20.32 9.80 -4.65
N ALA A 218 19.15 9.27 -4.97
CA ALA A 218 18.57 8.13 -4.24
C ALA A 218 19.54 6.94 -4.26
N VAL A 219 19.63 6.20 -3.14
CA VAL A 219 20.56 5.10 -2.98
C VAL A 219 19.84 3.76 -3.02
N PHE A 220 20.20 2.93 -3.98
CA PHE A 220 19.72 1.56 -4.15
C PHE A 220 20.83 0.54 -3.83
N GLY A 221 20.45 -0.71 -3.74
CA GLY A 221 21.31 -1.88 -3.54
C GLY A 221 20.49 -2.99 -2.85
N MET A 222 20.47 -4.18 -3.42
CA MET A 222 19.58 -5.27 -3.02
C MET A 222 18.09 -4.86 -3.04
N SER A 223 17.77 -3.79 -3.72
CA SER A 223 16.38 -3.32 -3.91
C SER A 223 15.70 -4.14 -4.98
N THR A 224 14.38 -4.26 -4.91
CA THR A 224 13.59 -5.05 -5.86
C THR A 224 12.57 -4.15 -6.55
N PHE A 225 12.61 -4.09 -7.88
CA PHE A 225 11.63 -3.42 -8.72
C PHE A 225 10.92 -4.48 -9.56
N VAL A 226 9.66 -4.73 -9.27
CA VAL A 226 8.84 -5.70 -9.98
C VAL A 226 7.50 -5.07 -10.33
N ASN A 227 7.10 -5.21 -11.58
CA ASN A 227 5.82 -4.74 -12.10
C ASN A 227 5.59 -3.22 -11.90
N CYS A 228 6.65 -2.42 -11.99
CA CYS A 228 6.61 -0.96 -11.90
C CYS A 228 6.77 -0.32 -13.27
N ASP A 229 6.12 0.83 -13.48
CA ASP A 229 6.42 1.72 -14.60
C ASP A 229 7.32 2.86 -14.10
N LEU A 230 8.53 2.92 -14.62
CA LEU A 230 9.54 3.92 -14.30
C LEU A 230 9.80 4.89 -15.48
N SER A 231 9.00 4.81 -16.56
CA SER A 231 9.21 5.59 -17.78
C SER A 231 9.16 7.10 -17.56
N SER A 232 8.36 7.54 -16.58
CA SER A 232 8.20 8.94 -16.21
C SER A 232 8.91 9.32 -14.90
N ALA A 233 9.68 8.39 -14.30
CA ALA A 233 10.47 8.65 -13.11
C ALA A 233 11.61 9.64 -13.43
N ILE A 234 11.85 10.57 -12.51
CA ILE A 234 12.77 11.69 -12.71
C ILE A 234 14.14 11.35 -12.10
N ALA A 235 15.20 11.63 -12.85
CA ALA A 235 16.58 11.58 -12.39
C ALA A 235 17.07 10.19 -11.91
N LEU A 236 16.55 9.10 -12.49
CA LEU A 236 17.03 7.73 -12.22
C LEU A 236 18.51 7.56 -12.59
N ASP A 237 19.01 8.25 -13.61
CA ASP A 237 20.40 8.23 -14.05
C ASP A 237 21.37 8.86 -13.07
N PHE A 238 20.87 9.68 -12.14
CA PHE A 238 21.65 10.27 -11.03
C PHE A 238 21.55 9.47 -9.73
N SER A 239 20.79 8.39 -9.73
CA SER A 239 20.73 7.50 -8.56
C SER A 239 22.05 6.73 -8.38
N LYS A 240 22.25 6.19 -7.18
CA LYS A 240 23.47 5.48 -6.78
C LYS A 240 23.12 4.02 -6.41
N HIS A 241 23.91 3.07 -6.89
CA HIS A 241 23.78 1.66 -6.48
C HIS A 241 25.00 1.26 -5.65
N THR A 242 24.76 0.77 -4.43
CA THR A 242 25.81 0.25 -3.52
C THR A 242 25.96 -1.27 -3.57
N GLY A 243 25.20 -1.90 -4.45
CA GLY A 243 25.16 -3.34 -4.71
C GLY A 243 24.08 -3.66 -5.75
N PRO A 244 24.03 -4.89 -6.25
CA PRO A 244 23.08 -5.27 -7.27
C PRO A 244 21.64 -5.11 -6.76
N SER A 245 20.73 -4.79 -7.67
CA SER A 245 19.28 -4.72 -7.42
C SER A 245 18.56 -5.64 -8.41
N THR A 246 17.40 -6.13 -8.02
CA THR A 246 16.54 -6.92 -8.92
C THR A 246 15.65 -5.99 -9.71
N ILE A 247 15.81 -5.98 -11.04
CA ILE A 247 14.91 -5.30 -11.95
C ILE A 247 14.13 -6.37 -12.72
N GLY A 248 12.85 -6.49 -12.46
CA GLY A 248 11.99 -7.45 -13.15
C GLY A 248 11.89 -7.14 -14.65
N LEU A 249 11.85 -8.16 -15.49
CA LEU A 249 11.64 -7.98 -16.93
C LEU A 249 10.32 -7.26 -17.22
N ASP A 250 9.31 -7.50 -16.42
CA ASP A 250 8.02 -6.81 -16.45
C ASP A 250 8.15 -5.32 -16.17
N THR A 251 9.06 -4.91 -15.28
CA THR A 251 9.38 -3.49 -15.04
C THR A 251 10.02 -2.85 -16.29
N ILE A 252 10.98 -3.52 -16.92
CA ILE A 252 11.60 -3.04 -18.17
C ILE A 252 10.55 -2.89 -19.27
N VAL A 253 9.68 -3.88 -19.43
CA VAL A 253 8.61 -3.87 -20.43
C VAL A 253 7.58 -2.78 -20.14
N LYS A 254 7.12 -2.63 -18.89
CA LYS A 254 6.17 -1.58 -18.51
C LYS A 254 6.74 -0.17 -18.73
N SER A 255 8.02 -0.01 -18.47
CA SER A 255 8.73 1.25 -18.69
C SER A 255 9.03 1.51 -20.19
N GLY A 256 8.48 0.68 -21.10
CA GLY A 256 8.64 0.86 -22.55
C GLY A 256 10.10 0.76 -23.03
N GLY A 257 10.99 0.12 -22.25
CA GLY A 257 12.44 0.07 -22.53
C GLY A 257 13.14 1.45 -22.42
N LEU A 258 12.52 2.41 -21.75
CA LEU A 258 13.06 3.77 -21.62
C LEU A 258 13.90 3.98 -20.36
N LEU A 259 14.28 2.89 -19.69
CA LEU A 259 15.09 3.00 -18.49
C LEU A 259 16.52 3.44 -18.81
N PRO A 260 17.11 4.38 -18.04
CA PRO A 260 18.48 4.81 -18.27
C PRO A 260 19.44 3.62 -18.22
N ALA A 261 20.31 3.48 -19.24
CA ALA A 261 21.28 2.40 -19.31
C ALA A 261 22.17 2.36 -18.05
N LYS A 262 22.57 3.53 -17.57
CA LYS A 262 23.37 3.65 -16.35
C LYS A 262 22.65 3.05 -15.14
N PHE A 263 21.37 3.36 -14.92
CA PHE A 263 20.55 2.80 -13.83
C PHE A 263 20.51 1.27 -13.86
N LEU A 264 20.31 0.69 -15.06
CA LEU A 264 20.26 -0.76 -15.24
C LEU A 264 21.62 -1.43 -15.02
N LEU A 265 22.69 -0.85 -15.58
CA LEU A 265 24.06 -1.38 -15.42
C LEU A 265 24.50 -1.30 -13.96
N ASP A 266 24.27 -0.20 -13.28
CA ASP A 266 24.58 -0.01 -11.86
C ASP A 266 23.75 -0.97 -10.97
N ALA A 267 22.53 -1.32 -11.39
CA ALA A 267 21.72 -2.35 -10.76
C ALA A 267 22.22 -3.80 -11.01
N GLY A 268 23.19 -3.99 -11.92
CA GLY A 268 23.75 -5.30 -12.29
C GLY A 268 22.97 -6.03 -13.38
N VAL A 269 22.13 -5.32 -14.14
CA VAL A 269 21.48 -5.91 -15.33
C VAL A 269 22.53 -6.14 -16.42
N PRO A 270 22.62 -7.36 -17.02
CA PRO A 270 23.59 -7.65 -18.05
C PRO A 270 23.49 -6.67 -19.25
N GLU A 271 24.64 -6.23 -19.75
CA GLU A 271 24.74 -5.27 -20.87
C GLU A 271 23.95 -5.72 -22.12
N LEU A 272 23.89 -7.01 -22.39
CA LEU A 272 23.09 -7.57 -23.47
C LEU A 272 21.60 -7.24 -23.31
N LEU A 273 21.06 -7.33 -22.10
CA LEU A 273 19.66 -6.98 -21.84
C LEU A 273 19.43 -5.47 -21.88
N VAL A 274 20.40 -4.68 -21.42
CA VAL A 274 20.34 -3.21 -21.51
C VAL A 274 20.32 -2.78 -22.96
N SER A 275 21.17 -3.34 -23.81
CA SER A 275 21.22 -3.04 -25.25
C SER A 275 19.99 -3.53 -26.01
N ALA A 276 19.32 -4.57 -25.49
CA ALA A 276 18.10 -5.11 -26.10
C ALA A 276 16.82 -4.35 -25.71
N GLN A 277 16.89 -3.35 -24.82
CA GLN A 277 15.70 -2.59 -24.43
C GLN A 277 14.91 -2.05 -25.62
N ASP A 278 15.60 -1.46 -26.61
CA ASP A 278 14.97 -0.92 -27.82
C ASP A 278 14.24 -1.99 -28.63
N SER A 279 14.74 -3.23 -28.61
CA SER A 279 14.08 -4.36 -29.26
C SER A 279 12.82 -4.80 -28.47
N VAL A 280 12.82 -4.62 -27.15
CA VAL A 280 11.67 -4.88 -26.28
C VAL A 280 10.58 -3.83 -26.47
N ILE A 281 10.92 -2.58 -26.83
CA ILE A 281 9.95 -1.51 -27.14
C ILE A 281 9.09 -1.87 -28.36
N GLY A 282 9.68 -2.52 -29.39
CA GLY A 282 8.94 -3.01 -30.56
C GLY A 282 7.96 -4.12 -30.22
N VAL A 283 8.12 -4.74 -29.05
CA VAL A 283 7.22 -5.70 -28.45
C VAL A 283 6.42 -5.00 -27.34
N ARG A 284 5.67 -3.92 -27.68
CA ARG A 284 4.45 -3.66 -26.90
C ARG A 284 3.80 -5.01 -26.74
N ARG A 285 3.55 -5.43 -25.47
CA ARG A 285 3.01 -6.75 -25.18
C ARG A 285 1.96 -7.11 -26.23
N LYS A 286 2.43 -7.78 -27.28
CA LYS A 286 1.55 -8.38 -28.28
C LYS A 286 0.73 -9.48 -27.59
N TYR A 287 1.21 -9.90 -26.43
CA TYR A 287 0.69 -11.05 -25.69
C TYR A 287 0.63 -10.74 -24.19
N PRO A 288 -0.56 -10.45 -23.65
CA PRO A 288 -0.76 -10.22 -22.21
C PRO A 288 -0.51 -11.48 -21.40
N SER A 289 -0.19 -11.31 -20.10
CA SER A 289 -0.27 -12.38 -19.14
C SER A 289 -1.73 -12.64 -18.76
N VAL A 290 -2.16 -13.88 -18.83
CA VAL A 290 -3.56 -14.28 -18.67
C VAL A 290 -3.70 -15.23 -17.48
N LEU A 291 -4.64 -14.93 -16.59
CA LEU A 291 -5.10 -15.86 -15.56
C LEU A 291 -6.45 -16.43 -15.96
N THR A 292 -6.52 -17.75 -16.06
CA THR A 292 -7.77 -18.47 -16.33
C THR A 292 -8.32 -19.02 -15.02
N ILE A 293 -9.58 -18.75 -14.72
CA ILE A 293 -10.29 -19.18 -13.52
C ILE A 293 -11.51 -19.99 -13.92
N GLY A 294 -11.62 -21.21 -13.44
CA GLY A 294 -12.77 -22.11 -13.65
C GLY A 294 -13.01 -22.99 -12.43
N SER A 295 -13.80 -24.05 -12.57
CA SER A 295 -13.98 -25.09 -11.54
C SER A 295 -12.97 -26.24 -11.71
N LYS A 296 -12.81 -27.12 -10.71
CA LYS A 296 -12.02 -28.35 -10.84
C LYS A 296 -12.48 -29.24 -11.99
N GLN A 297 -13.76 -29.22 -12.32
CA GLN A 297 -14.34 -30.02 -13.39
C GLN A 297 -13.96 -29.49 -14.77
N ASP A 298 -13.54 -28.21 -14.86
CA ASP A 298 -13.16 -27.54 -16.10
C ASP A 298 -11.69 -27.75 -16.49
N THR A 299 -10.97 -28.60 -15.76
CA THR A 299 -9.52 -28.79 -15.92
C THR A 299 -9.13 -29.21 -17.36
N VAL A 300 -9.97 -29.97 -18.04
CA VAL A 300 -9.69 -30.44 -19.42
C VAL A 300 -9.77 -29.27 -20.38
N LEU A 301 -10.81 -28.45 -20.29
CA LEU A 301 -10.96 -27.23 -21.08
C LEU A 301 -9.83 -26.22 -20.76
N ALA A 302 -9.58 -25.98 -19.48
CA ALA A 302 -8.55 -25.05 -19.03
C ALA A 302 -7.17 -25.43 -19.56
N ARG A 303 -6.77 -26.72 -19.53
CA ARG A 303 -5.48 -27.18 -20.07
C ARG A 303 -5.42 -27.07 -21.60
N ARG A 304 -6.51 -27.41 -22.30
CA ARG A 304 -6.57 -27.28 -23.76
C ARG A 304 -6.43 -25.82 -24.15
N LEU A 305 -7.11 -24.92 -23.46
CA LEU A 305 -7.01 -23.48 -23.64
C LEU A 305 -5.61 -22.96 -23.36
N GLU A 306 -5.00 -23.37 -22.26
CA GLU A 306 -3.64 -22.99 -21.87
C GLU A 306 -2.62 -23.38 -22.95
N ASN A 307 -2.74 -24.58 -23.52
CA ASN A 307 -1.85 -25.02 -24.60
C ASN A 307 -2.01 -24.16 -25.85
N SER A 308 -3.26 -23.87 -26.26
CA SER A 308 -3.51 -23.05 -27.45
C SER A 308 -3.06 -21.60 -27.26
N LEU A 309 -3.26 -21.01 -26.07
CA LEU A 309 -2.76 -19.68 -25.75
C LEU A 309 -1.22 -19.64 -25.75
N ARG A 310 -0.56 -20.68 -25.23
CA ARG A 310 0.92 -20.80 -25.26
C ARG A 310 1.45 -20.94 -26.69
N GLU A 311 0.77 -21.70 -27.57
CA GLU A 311 1.13 -21.78 -28.99
C GLU A 311 1.02 -20.40 -29.69
N ALA A 312 0.07 -19.58 -29.24
CA ALA A 312 -0.06 -18.19 -29.66
C ALA A 312 0.89 -17.23 -28.90
N HIS A 313 1.85 -17.74 -28.15
CA HIS A 313 2.82 -16.99 -27.32
C HIS A 313 2.20 -16.18 -26.18
N ILE A 314 0.96 -16.47 -25.76
CA ILE A 314 0.30 -15.83 -24.62
C ILE A 314 0.63 -16.64 -23.36
N SER A 315 1.24 -15.97 -22.38
CA SER A 315 1.51 -16.60 -21.09
C SER A 315 0.21 -16.77 -20.32
N CYS A 316 -0.17 -18.00 -20.02
CA CYS A 316 -1.41 -18.36 -19.36
C CYS A 316 -1.17 -19.26 -18.14
N TRP A 317 -1.90 -19.01 -17.07
CA TRP A 317 -1.97 -19.81 -15.85
C TRP A 317 -3.43 -20.13 -15.56
N SER A 318 -3.70 -21.34 -15.09
CA SER A 318 -5.06 -21.80 -14.81
C SER A 318 -5.24 -22.14 -13.33
N PHE A 319 -6.36 -21.68 -12.77
CA PHE A 319 -6.76 -21.97 -11.39
C PHE A 319 -8.16 -22.56 -11.33
N ALA A 320 -8.34 -23.52 -10.43
CA ALA A 320 -9.66 -23.99 -10.06
C ALA A 320 -10.15 -23.22 -8.82
N ALA A 321 -11.23 -22.47 -8.98
CA ALA A 321 -11.78 -21.61 -7.93
C ALA A 321 -12.27 -22.37 -6.68
N ASP A 322 -12.59 -23.65 -6.84
CA ASP A 322 -13.07 -24.57 -5.81
C ASP A 322 -11.99 -25.54 -5.30
N ASP A 323 -10.70 -25.26 -5.53
CA ASP A 323 -9.61 -26.05 -4.99
C ASP A 323 -9.40 -25.79 -3.49
N GLU A 324 -9.39 -26.88 -2.69
CA GLU A 324 -9.20 -26.83 -1.23
C GLU A 324 -7.85 -26.22 -0.82
N ALA A 325 -6.79 -26.41 -1.61
CA ALA A 325 -5.49 -25.79 -1.37
C ALA A 325 -5.58 -24.26 -1.41
N TRP A 326 -6.53 -23.72 -2.16
CA TRP A 326 -6.84 -22.30 -2.27
C TRP A 326 -7.76 -21.80 -1.16
N VAL A 327 -8.73 -22.61 -0.76
CA VAL A 327 -9.67 -22.29 0.31
C VAL A 327 -8.95 -22.10 1.65
N GLN A 328 -7.83 -22.80 1.85
CA GLN A 328 -7.02 -22.73 3.08
C GLN A 328 -5.97 -21.61 3.08
N SER A 329 -5.67 -21.01 1.93
CA SER A 329 -4.76 -19.85 1.88
C SER A 329 -5.52 -18.60 2.36
N SER A 330 -4.93 -17.87 3.28
CA SER A 330 -5.46 -16.58 3.75
C SER A 330 -5.37 -15.47 2.67
N GLU A 331 -4.82 -15.79 1.51
CA GLU A 331 -4.69 -14.87 0.38
C GLU A 331 -6.00 -14.83 -0.41
N THR A 332 -6.54 -13.63 -0.59
CA THR A 332 -7.73 -13.43 -1.43
C THR A 332 -7.37 -13.65 -2.90
N ILE A 333 -8.30 -14.18 -3.70
CA ILE A 333 -8.14 -14.26 -5.17
C ILE A 333 -7.71 -12.90 -5.74
N GLN A 334 -8.19 -11.80 -5.17
CA GLN A 334 -7.85 -10.44 -5.57
C GLN A 334 -6.35 -10.16 -5.50
N GLY A 335 -5.63 -10.67 -4.50
CA GLY A 335 -4.17 -10.55 -4.40
C GLY A 335 -3.45 -11.23 -5.58
N HIS A 336 -4.02 -12.31 -6.12
CA HIS A 336 -3.44 -13.03 -7.27
C HIS A 336 -3.87 -12.44 -8.61
N THR A 337 -5.12 -11.99 -8.76
CA THR A 337 -5.62 -11.42 -10.03
C THR A 337 -4.87 -10.16 -10.42
N ASP A 338 -4.34 -9.44 -9.45
CA ASP A 338 -3.55 -8.24 -9.68
C ASP A 338 -2.19 -8.48 -10.36
N TYR A 339 -1.69 -9.72 -10.43
CA TYR A 339 -0.45 -10.06 -11.14
C TYR A 339 -0.62 -10.27 -12.64
N PHE A 340 -1.87 -10.31 -13.13
CA PHE A 340 -2.17 -10.61 -14.52
C PHE A 340 -2.78 -9.40 -15.25
N ASP A 341 -2.50 -9.30 -16.55
CA ASP A 341 -3.01 -8.22 -17.40
C ASP A 341 -4.47 -8.45 -17.78
N ARG A 342 -4.85 -9.71 -17.91
CA ARG A 342 -6.19 -10.14 -18.35
C ARG A 342 -6.65 -11.30 -17.48
N LEU A 343 -7.94 -11.34 -17.23
CA LEU A 343 -8.61 -12.47 -16.56
C LEU A 343 -9.53 -13.15 -17.56
N VAL A 344 -9.47 -14.47 -17.62
CA VAL A 344 -10.37 -15.31 -18.40
C VAL A 344 -11.19 -16.19 -17.44
N LEU A 345 -12.48 -15.98 -17.39
CA LEU A 345 -13.38 -16.71 -16.51
C LEU A 345 -14.09 -17.81 -17.30
N ILE A 346 -13.88 -19.09 -16.94
CA ILE A 346 -14.54 -20.23 -17.55
C ILE A 346 -15.87 -20.43 -16.84
N CYS A 347 -16.97 -20.07 -17.50
CA CYS A 347 -18.33 -20.17 -16.95
C CYS A 347 -19.05 -21.40 -17.56
N THR A 348 -18.69 -22.59 -17.07
CA THR A 348 -19.43 -23.83 -17.34
C THR A 348 -20.62 -23.97 -16.40
N GLU A 349 -21.50 -24.91 -16.72
CA GLU A 349 -22.58 -25.30 -15.81
C GLU A 349 -22.05 -25.74 -14.44
N SER A 350 -20.97 -26.49 -14.41
CA SER A 350 -20.27 -26.92 -13.18
C SER A 350 -19.80 -25.75 -12.35
N CYS A 351 -19.20 -24.75 -12.99
CA CYS A 351 -18.70 -23.55 -12.33
C CYS A 351 -19.85 -22.71 -11.75
N LEU A 352 -20.94 -22.55 -12.52
CA LEU A 352 -22.11 -21.78 -12.11
C LEU A 352 -22.95 -22.46 -11.03
N GLN A 353 -22.90 -23.79 -10.92
CA GLN A 353 -23.59 -24.57 -9.87
C GLN A 353 -22.75 -24.68 -8.58
N SER A 354 -21.42 -24.51 -8.65
CA SER A 354 -20.53 -24.53 -7.48
C SER A 354 -20.69 -23.26 -6.66
N THR A 355 -21.16 -23.37 -5.41
CA THR A 355 -21.32 -22.22 -4.49
C THR A 355 -19.99 -21.52 -4.24
N GLU A 356 -18.90 -22.27 -4.11
CA GLU A 356 -17.57 -21.71 -3.85
C GLU A 356 -17.00 -21.03 -5.10
N ALA A 357 -17.11 -21.66 -6.28
CA ALA A 357 -16.67 -21.03 -7.52
C ALA A 357 -17.43 -19.72 -7.78
N ARG A 358 -18.74 -19.71 -7.58
CA ARG A 358 -19.56 -18.50 -7.72
C ARG A 358 -19.15 -17.39 -6.75
N ARG A 359 -18.92 -17.74 -5.49
CA ARG A 359 -18.47 -16.78 -4.49
C ARG A 359 -17.15 -16.15 -4.91
N ARG A 360 -16.20 -16.95 -5.40
CA ARG A 360 -14.90 -16.47 -5.86
C ARG A 360 -14.98 -15.62 -7.14
N LEU A 361 -15.82 -16.00 -8.08
CA LEU A 361 -16.06 -15.18 -9.27
C LEU A 361 -16.70 -13.83 -8.89
N ALA A 362 -17.63 -13.81 -7.94
CA ALA A 362 -18.23 -12.59 -7.43
C ALA A 362 -17.20 -11.69 -6.70
N GLU A 363 -16.25 -12.27 -5.96
CA GLU A 363 -15.14 -11.53 -5.35
C GLU A 363 -14.26 -10.84 -6.41
N VAL A 364 -13.99 -11.51 -7.53
CA VAL A 364 -13.18 -10.96 -8.63
C VAL A 364 -13.91 -9.84 -9.36
N THR A 365 -15.21 -9.93 -9.51
CA THR A 365 -16.04 -8.98 -10.29
C THR A 365 -16.64 -7.87 -9.44
N GLY A 366 -17.02 -8.15 -8.20
CA GLY A 366 -17.81 -7.26 -7.35
C GLY A 366 -17.09 -6.01 -6.81
N THR A 367 -15.76 -5.94 -6.97
CA THR A 367 -14.96 -4.81 -6.49
C THR A 367 -14.43 -3.91 -7.62
N LYS A 368 -14.78 -4.20 -8.88
CA LYS A 368 -14.21 -3.53 -10.05
C LYS A 368 -15.20 -2.58 -10.69
N ASP A 369 -14.71 -1.41 -11.06
CA ASP A 369 -15.44 -0.44 -11.87
C ASP A 369 -15.62 -0.95 -13.33
N GLU A 370 -16.40 -0.25 -14.14
CA GLU A 370 -16.62 -0.59 -15.55
C GLU A 370 -15.31 -0.71 -16.36
N ALA A 371 -14.29 0.09 -16.04
CA ALA A 371 -13.01 0.04 -16.70
C ALA A 371 -12.24 -1.26 -16.38
N ALA A 372 -12.36 -1.75 -15.15
CA ALA A 372 -11.76 -2.99 -14.71
C ALA A 372 -12.46 -4.24 -15.29
N LEU A 373 -13.77 -4.18 -15.54
CA LEU A 373 -14.50 -5.26 -16.20
C LEU A 373 -14.04 -5.50 -17.66
N ARG A 374 -13.52 -4.48 -18.34
CA ARG A 374 -12.95 -4.63 -19.69
C ARG A 374 -11.71 -5.52 -19.76
N ASN A 375 -11.04 -5.74 -18.62
CA ASN A 375 -9.91 -6.65 -18.53
C ASN A 375 -10.32 -8.09 -18.21
N ILE A 376 -11.63 -8.34 -18.05
CA ILE A 376 -12.21 -9.65 -17.82
C ILE A 376 -12.84 -10.14 -19.11
N THR A 377 -12.50 -11.36 -19.52
CA THR A 377 -13.14 -12.05 -20.65
C THR A 377 -13.83 -13.30 -20.09
N THR A 378 -15.10 -13.44 -20.36
CA THR A 378 -15.90 -14.59 -19.92
C THR A 378 -16.02 -15.58 -21.05
N LEU A 379 -15.67 -16.85 -20.81
CA LEU A 379 -15.93 -17.95 -21.71
C LEU A 379 -17.30 -18.56 -21.34
N ALA A 380 -18.29 -18.34 -22.19
CA ALA A 380 -19.61 -18.92 -22.04
C ALA A 380 -19.59 -20.36 -22.56
N VAL A 381 -19.78 -21.33 -21.65
CA VAL A 381 -19.75 -22.76 -21.96
C VAL A 381 -21.08 -23.38 -21.55
N GLY A 382 -21.94 -23.67 -22.54
CA GLY A 382 -23.26 -24.22 -22.32
C GLY A 382 -24.38 -23.17 -22.15
N SER A 383 -25.64 -23.62 -22.26
CA SER A 383 -26.82 -22.76 -22.30
C SER A 383 -27.14 -22.05 -20.98
N LEU A 384 -26.67 -22.56 -19.86
CA LEU A 384 -27.00 -22.04 -18.53
C LEU A 384 -26.52 -20.58 -18.34
N PHE A 385 -25.41 -20.23 -18.94
CA PHE A 385 -24.88 -18.85 -18.87
C PHE A 385 -25.83 -17.86 -19.55
N ASP A 386 -26.40 -18.24 -20.69
CA ASP A 386 -27.31 -17.40 -21.49
C ASP A 386 -28.72 -17.32 -20.90
N GLU A 387 -29.24 -18.41 -20.37
CA GLU A 387 -30.57 -18.55 -19.82
C GLU A 387 -30.71 -18.03 -18.38
N SER A 388 -29.58 -17.90 -17.67
CA SER A 388 -29.58 -17.46 -16.27
C SER A 388 -29.85 -15.96 -16.15
N GLY A 389 -30.93 -15.60 -15.45
CA GLY A 389 -31.20 -14.23 -15.00
C GLY A 389 -30.45 -13.84 -13.72
N ASP A 390 -29.43 -14.60 -13.36
CA ASP A 390 -28.62 -14.41 -12.17
C ASP A 390 -27.78 -13.11 -12.24
N GLU A 391 -27.63 -12.44 -11.11
CA GLU A 391 -26.91 -11.17 -10.96
C GLU A 391 -25.46 -11.27 -11.43
N LEU A 392 -24.76 -12.37 -11.07
CA LEU A 392 -23.40 -12.62 -11.51
C LEU A 392 -23.28 -12.75 -13.03
N CYS A 393 -24.15 -13.57 -13.66
CA CYS A 393 -24.16 -13.73 -15.11
C CYS A 393 -24.51 -12.43 -15.82
N THR A 394 -25.42 -11.63 -15.27
CA THR A 394 -25.79 -10.31 -15.81
C THR A 394 -24.60 -9.35 -15.76
N LEU A 395 -23.82 -9.36 -14.68
CA LEU A 395 -22.62 -8.56 -14.54
C LEU A 395 -21.54 -9.01 -15.53
N LEU A 396 -21.29 -10.31 -15.66
CA LEU A 396 -20.29 -10.88 -16.57
C LEU A 396 -20.61 -10.60 -18.05
N LYS A 397 -21.89 -10.51 -18.41
CA LYS A 397 -22.33 -10.12 -19.77
C LYS A 397 -22.04 -8.66 -20.14
N GLN A 398 -21.71 -7.80 -19.17
CA GLN A 398 -21.31 -6.42 -19.44
C GLN A 398 -19.84 -6.31 -19.90
N GLY A 399 -19.03 -7.36 -19.68
CA GLY A 399 -17.66 -7.47 -20.17
C GLY A 399 -17.54 -8.13 -21.53
N ASN A 400 -16.33 -8.56 -21.88
CA ASN A 400 -16.09 -9.35 -23.09
C ASN A 400 -16.59 -10.77 -22.88
N VAL A 401 -17.39 -11.29 -23.79
CA VAL A 401 -17.90 -12.68 -23.74
C VAL A 401 -17.48 -13.39 -25.03
N VAL A 402 -16.91 -14.59 -24.89
CA VAL A 402 -16.59 -15.50 -26.00
C VAL A 402 -17.40 -16.77 -25.83
N ASP A 403 -18.09 -17.16 -26.89
CA ASP A 403 -18.91 -18.39 -26.90
C ASP A 403 -18.00 -19.62 -27.12
N PHE A 404 -18.00 -20.52 -26.14
CA PHE A 404 -17.31 -21.81 -26.17
C PHE A 404 -18.30 -22.99 -26.18
N HIS A 405 -19.55 -22.75 -26.57
CA HIS A 405 -20.54 -23.83 -26.69
C HIS A 405 -20.09 -24.86 -27.74
N GLY A 406 -20.09 -26.14 -27.41
CA GLY A 406 -19.62 -27.21 -28.29
C GLY A 406 -18.10 -27.28 -28.48
N TRP A 407 -17.32 -26.79 -27.54
CA TRP A 407 -15.85 -26.75 -27.56
C TRP A 407 -15.18 -28.13 -27.70
N GLU A 408 -15.90 -29.21 -27.50
CA GLU A 408 -15.43 -30.58 -27.75
C GLU A 408 -15.14 -30.80 -29.23
N ASP A 409 -15.85 -30.13 -30.13
CA ASP A 409 -15.53 -30.08 -31.55
C ASP A 409 -14.29 -29.23 -31.78
N LEU A 410 -13.31 -29.79 -32.50
CA LEU A 410 -12.02 -29.12 -32.74
C LEU A 410 -12.18 -27.79 -33.49
N ARG A 411 -13.05 -27.72 -34.48
CA ARG A 411 -13.23 -26.50 -35.30
C ARG A 411 -13.91 -25.41 -34.50
N VAL A 412 -14.88 -25.76 -33.68
CA VAL A 412 -15.58 -24.82 -32.79
C VAL A 412 -14.58 -24.25 -31.78
N PHE A 413 -13.78 -25.12 -31.18
CA PHE A 413 -12.75 -24.72 -30.23
C PHE A 413 -11.70 -23.78 -30.83
N GLU A 414 -11.15 -24.12 -32.01
CA GLU A 414 -10.16 -23.29 -32.69
C GLU A 414 -10.73 -21.90 -33.04
N GLY A 415 -11.98 -21.83 -33.50
CA GLY A 415 -12.64 -20.57 -33.81
C GLY A 415 -12.86 -19.70 -32.58
N ALA A 416 -13.29 -20.32 -31.46
CA ALA A 416 -13.49 -19.61 -30.20
C ALA A 416 -12.16 -19.12 -29.60
N VAL A 417 -11.11 -19.93 -29.68
CA VAL A 417 -9.75 -19.54 -29.27
C VAL A 417 -9.21 -18.38 -30.10
N ALA A 418 -9.43 -18.39 -31.42
CA ALA A 418 -9.02 -17.28 -32.27
C ALA A 418 -9.70 -15.96 -31.84
N SER A 419 -11.01 -15.98 -31.61
CA SER A 419 -11.75 -14.81 -31.09
C SER A 419 -11.24 -14.36 -29.73
N LEU A 420 -10.91 -15.30 -28.85
CA LEU A 420 -10.32 -14.98 -27.53
C LEU A 420 -8.96 -14.31 -27.69
N ILE A 421 -8.10 -14.80 -28.57
CA ILE A 421 -6.77 -14.23 -28.84
C ILE A 421 -6.91 -12.79 -29.33
N ASP A 422 -7.84 -12.51 -30.25
CA ASP A 422 -8.09 -11.15 -30.77
C ASP A 422 -8.49 -10.18 -29.65
N ILE A 423 -9.38 -10.60 -28.75
CA ILE A 423 -9.79 -9.81 -27.58
C ILE A 423 -8.61 -9.58 -26.63
N LEU A 424 -7.83 -10.63 -26.33
CA LEU A 424 -6.71 -10.55 -25.40
C LEU A 424 -5.59 -9.66 -25.92
N THR A 425 -5.34 -9.68 -27.23
CA THR A 425 -4.28 -8.91 -27.87
C THR A 425 -4.71 -7.48 -28.26
N GLY A 426 -6.00 -7.20 -28.20
CA GLY A 426 -6.55 -5.89 -28.60
C GLY A 426 -6.47 -5.65 -30.11
N ILE A 427 -6.32 -6.70 -30.91
CA ILE A 427 -6.38 -6.68 -32.37
C ILE A 427 -7.86 -6.89 -32.73
N THR A 428 -8.68 -5.86 -32.51
CA THR A 428 -9.97 -5.77 -33.18
C THR A 428 -9.77 -4.92 -34.41
N ASP A 429 -10.06 -5.48 -35.61
CA ASP A 429 -10.10 -4.76 -36.88
C ASP A 429 -10.96 -3.50 -36.82
#